data_5ab197502be21473a4441a1e5ae60421
#
_entry.id   5ab197502be21473a4441a1e5ae60421
#
_cell.length_a   1.000
_cell.length_b   1.000
_cell.length_c   1.000
_cell.angle_alpha   90.00
_cell.angle_beta   90.00
_cell.angle_gamma   90.00
#
_symmetry.space_group_name_H-M   'P 1'
#
loop_
_entity.id
_entity.type
_entity.pdbx_description
1 polymer ?
#
loop_
_entity_poly.entity_id
_entity_poly.type
_entity_poly.pdbx_seq_one_letter_code
_entity_poly.pdbx_strand_id
1 'polypeptide(L)'
;EKKIAVLENKWNEFDAITKNTILLHTTEKITQPWRAGLELNSLITPLFYIFPRAPIYKLFGKNLTIGREHPQQAVTSFFMKELADCLNNGSIVRHEIDQAIEKNFIRKDIYLELEKHQTV
;
A
#
# COMPACT_ATOMS: atom_id res chain seq x y z
N GLU A 1 10.14 38.20 12.94
CA GLU A 1 8.86 37.44 12.85
C GLU A 1 9.05 36.26 11.89
N LYS A 2 8.94 35.03 12.41
CA LYS A 2 8.90 33.85 11.55
C LYS A 2 7.55 33.81 10.85
N LYS A 3 7.49 34.04 9.54
CA LYS A 3 6.27 33.85 8.76
C LYS A 3 6.04 32.34 8.58
N ILE A 4 5.02 31.82 9.24
CA ILE A 4 4.54 30.47 9.01
C ILE A 4 3.50 30.56 7.89
N ALA A 5 3.75 29.92 6.75
CA ALA A 5 2.79 29.80 5.67
C ALA A 5 2.05 28.47 5.78
N VAL A 6 0.76 28.48 5.47
CA VAL A 6 -0.03 27.23 5.34
C VAL A 6 0.27 26.63 3.98
N LEU A 7 0.65 25.34 3.98
CA LEU A 7 0.86 24.59 2.73
C LEU A 7 -0.51 24.37 2.06
N GLU A 8 -0.59 24.62 0.74
CA GLU A 8 -1.82 24.34 -0.03
C GLU A 8 -2.12 22.83 -0.02
N ASN A 9 -3.42 22.46 0.00
CA ASN A 9 -3.87 21.07 0.07
C ASN A 9 -3.25 20.18 -1.01
N LYS A 10 -3.03 20.70 -2.23
CA LYS A 10 -2.40 19.94 -3.33
C LYS A 10 -1.03 19.32 -2.99
N TRP A 11 -0.33 19.90 -2.00
CA TRP A 11 0.98 19.43 -1.52
C TRP A 11 0.87 18.46 -0.33
N ASN A 12 -0.33 18.21 0.16
CA ASN A 12 -0.53 17.40 1.36
C ASN A 12 -1.94 16.80 1.38
N GLU A 13 -2.32 16.10 0.31
CA GLU A 13 -3.60 15.40 0.25
C GLU A 13 -3.50 14.02 0.91
N PHE A 14 -4.54 13.67 1.67
CA PHE A 14 -4.63 12.41 2.41
C PHE A 14 -5.70 11.52 1.80
N ASP A 15 -5.29 10.30 1.41
CA ASP A 15 -6.17 9.23 0.93
C ASP A 15 -7.17 9.66 -0.19
N ALA A 16 -6.89 10.77 -0.86
CA ALA A 16 -7.68 11.29 -1.96
C ALA A 16 -6.78 11.88 -3.04
N ILE A 17 -7.18 11.73 -4.29
CA ILE A 17 -6.46 12.28 -5.43
C ILE A 17 -7.38 13.16 -6.27
N THR A 18 -6.89 14.35 -6.64
CA THR A 18 -7.54 15.32 -7.49
C THR A 18 -6.65 15.64 -8.70
N LYS A 19 -7.16 16.41 -9.66
CA LYS A 19 -6.34 16.85 -10.81
C LYS A 19 -5.15 17.73 -10.41
N ASN A 20 -5.19 18.31 -9.23
CA ASN A 20 -4.19 19.24 -8.73
C ASN A 20 -3.28 18.64 -7.66
N THR A 21 -3.48 17.36 -7.29
CA THR A 21 -2.66 16.66 -6.28
C THR A 21 -1.22 16.59 -6.74
N ILE A 22 -0.30 17.08 -5.91
CA ILE A 22 1.15 17.00 -6.14
C ILE A 22 1.77 15.96 -5.22
N LEU A 23 1.27 15.86 -3.99
CA LEU A 23 1.73 14.88 -3.01
C LEU A 23 0.54 14.18 -2.38
N LEU A 24 0.53 12.87 -2.46
CA LEU A 24 -0.49 12.00 -1.90
C LEU A 24 0.07 11.23 -0.70
N HIS A 25 -0.62 11.29 0.41
CA HIS A 25 -0.36 10.48 1.59
C HIS A 25 -1.41 9.38 1.72
N THR A 26 -1.03 8.13 1.64
CA THR A 26 -1.88 7.00 1.98
C THR A 26 -1.72 6.66 3.45
N THR A 27 -2.64 7.12 4.28
CA THR A 27 -2.52 7.10 5.75
C THR A 27 -3.07 5.82 6.36
N GLU A 28 -4.11 5.25 5.78
CA GLU A 28 -4.74 4.04 6.28
C GLU A 28 -3.98 2.77 5.87
N LYS A 29 -3.39 2.09 6.85
CA LYS A 29 -2.65 0.84 6.61
C LYS A 29 -3.50 -0.27 5.99
N ILE A 30 -4.81 -0.25 6.23
CA ILE A 30 -5.74 -1.30 5.79
C ILE A 30 -6.10 -1.15 4.32
N THR A 31 -6.08 0.07 3.78
CA THR A 31 -6.53 0.39 2.43
C THR A 31 -5.39 0.78 1.48
N GLN A 32 -4.15 0.52 1.86
CA GLN A 32 -3.02 0.77 0.97
C GLN A 32 -3.09 -0.14 -0.27
N PRO A 33 -2.99 0.40 -1.50
CA PRO A 33 -3.20 -0.36 -2.74
C PRO A 33 -2.35 -1.63 -2.87
N TRP A 34 -1.13 -1.61 -2.34
CA TRP A 34 -0.22 -2.76 -2.36
C TRP A 34 -0.49 -3.81 -1.28
N ARG A 35 -1.42 -3.55 -0.34
CA ARG A 35 -1.73 -4.43 0.79
C ARG A 35 -3.08 -5.14 0.70
N ALA A 36 -3.87 -4.88 -0.32
CA ALA A 36 -5.14 -5.55 -0.50
C ALA A 36 -4.96 -7.08 -0.49
N GLY A 37 -5.79 -7.77 0.29
CA GLY A 37 -5.72 -9.22 0.46
C GLY A 37 -4.64 -9.75 1.40
N LEU A 38 -3.74 -8.90 1.94
CA LEU A 38 -2.70 -9.34 2.88
C LEU A 38 -3.18 -9.38 4.32
N GLU A 39 -2.69 -10.36 5.09
CA GLU A 39 -2.88 -10.42 6.54
C GLU A 39 -2.00 -9.38 7.24
N LEU A 40 -2.60 -8.31 7.75
CA LEU A 40 -1.87 -7.18 8.36
C LEU A 40 -1.43 -7.45 9.81
N ASN A 41 -1.99 -8.44 10.46
CA ASN A 41 -1.68 -8.80 11.85
C ASN A 41 -0.41 -9.67 11.99
N SER A 42 0.22 -10.06 10.89
CA SER A 42 1.50 -10.77 10.88
C SER A 42 2.68 -9.88 11.25
N LEU A 43 2.47 -8.55 11.30
CA LEU A 43 3.51 -7.60 11.69
C LEU A 43 3.88 -7.81 13.16
N ILE A 44 5.14 -8.17 13.38
CA ILE A 44 5.76 -8.32 14.70
C ILE A 44 5.66 -6.98 15.43
N THR A 45 5.00 -6.96 16.62
CA THR A 45 5.10 -5.78 17.48
C THR A 45 6.38 -5.84 18.32
N PRO A 46 6.96 -4.68 18.65
CA PRO A 46 8.20 -4.62 19.43
C PRO A 46 8.14 -5.36 20.77
N LEU A 47 6.96 -5.51 21.36
CA LEU A 47 6.77 -6.20 22.65
C LEU A 47 6.86 -7.74 22.55
N PHE A 48 6.77 -8.31 21.33
CA PHE A 48 6.75 -9.76 21.10
C PHE A 48 7.70 -10.15 19.96
N TYR A 49 8.94 -9.74 20.06
CA TYR A 49 9.98 -10.15 19.10
C TYR A 49 10.15 -11.67 18.98
N ILE A 50 9.58 -12.43 19.92
CA ILE A 50 9.79 -13.88 20.04
C ILE A 50 8.60 -14.68 19.50
N PHE A 51 7.37 -14.10 19.42
CA PHE A 51 6.18 -14.83 18.97
C PHE A 51 5.42 -14.10 17.86
N PRO A 52 5.25 -14.72 16.67
CA PRO A 52 4.41 -14.15 15.61
C PRO A 52 2.95 -14.07 16.09
N ARG A 53 2.31 -12.92 15.89
CA ARG A 53 0.91 -12.68 16.33
C ARG A 53 -0.12 -13.56 15.65
N ALA A 54 0.09 -13.91 14.38
CA ALA A 54 -0.88 -14.67 13.59
C ALA A 54 -1.32 -15.98 14.24
N PRO A 55 -0.44 -16.89 14.71
CA PRO A 55 -0.87 -18.13 15.37
C PRO A 55 -1.56 -17.86 16.71
N ILE A 56 -1.17 -16.82 17.44
CA ILE A 56 -1.80 -16.45 18.73
C ILE A 56 -3.23 -15.94 18.48
N TYR A 57 -3.45 -15.08 17.48
CA TYR A 57 -4.79 -14.61 17.13
C TYR A 57 -5.70 -15.74 16.64
N LYS A 58 -5.16 -16.69 15.84
CA LYS A 58 -5.90 -17.87 15.41
C LYS A 58 -6.30 -18.76 16.60
N LEU A 59 -5.40 -18.94 17.57
CA LEU A 59 -5.66 -19.73 18.77
C LEU A 59 -6.77 -19.13 19.63
N PHE A 60 -6.85 -17.81 19.75
CA PHE A 60 -7.86 -17.10 20.52
C PHE A 60 -9.13 -16.74 19.70
N GLY A 61 -9.27 -17.28 18.48
CA GLY A 61 -10.47 -17.06 17.64
C GLY A 61 -10.65 -15.61 17.17
N LYS A 62 -9.60 -14.77 17.25
CA LYS A 62 -9.68 -13.39 16.77
C LYS A 62 -9.50 -13.35 15.25
N ASN A 63 -10.38 -12.63 14.56
CA ASN A 63 -10.27 -12.41 13.12
C ASN A 63 -9.00 -11.63 12.79
N LEU A 64 -8.28 -12.12 11.78
CA LEU A 64 -7.14 -11.41 11.22
C LEU A 64 -7.64 -10.18 10.47
N THR A 65 -6.94 -9.05 10.62
CA THR A 65 -7.20 -7.87 9.80
C THR A 65 -6.60 -8.11 8.42
N ILE A 66 -7.46 -8.13 7.41
CA ILE A 66 -7.05 -8.29 6.01
C ILE A 66 -7.08 -6.93 5.34
N GLY A 67 -6.04 -6.62 4.56
CA GLY A 67 -5.99 -5.42 3.73
C GLY A 67 -7.16 -5.39 2.74
N ARG A 68 -7.72 -4.21 2.53
CA ARG A 68 -8.86 -3.97 1.63
C ARG A 68 -8.43 -3.07 0.48
N GLU A 69 -9.19 -3.12 -0.60
CA GLU A 69 -9.05 -2.15 -1.68
C GLU A 69 -9.29 -0.73 -1.18
N HIS A 70 -8.56 0.22 -1.76
CA HIS A 70 -8.74 1.64 -1.42
C HIS A 70 -10.14 2.10 -1.86
N PRO A 71 -10.89 2.82 -1.00
CA PRO A 71 -12.25 3.26 -1.33
C PRO A 71 -12.30 4.19 -2.55
N GLN A 72 -11.24 4.95 -2.79
CA GLN A 72 -11.08 5.76 -3.99
C GLN A 72 -10.22 5.00 -5.01
N GLN A 73 -10.85 4.47 -6.05
CA GLN A 73 -10.17 3.71 -7.11
C GLN A 73 -9.06 4.50 -7.81
N ALA A 74 -9.20 5.83 -7.89
CA ALA A 74 -8.18 6.70 -8.48
C ALA A 74 -6.82 6.60 -7.77
N VAL A 75 -6.81 6.35 -6.45
CA VAL A 75 -5.58 6.14 -5.67
C VAL A 75 -4.92 4.82 -6.06
N THR A 76 -5.69 3.75 -6.20
CA THR A 76 -5.18 2.45 -6.67
C THR A 76 -4.64 2.56 -8.09
N SER A 77 -5.39 3.20 -9.00
CA SER A 77 -4.97 3.40 -10.39
C SER A 77 -3.68 4.21 -10.49
N PHE A 78 -3.57 5.27 -9.71
CA PHE A 78 -2.35 6.07 -9.64
C PHE A 78 -1.15 5.22 -9.18
N PHE A 79 -1.28 4.48 -8.08
CA PHE A 79 -0.21 3.62 -7.59
C PHE A 79 0.21 2.56 -8.63
N MET A 80 -0.76 1.89 -9.28
CA MET A 80 -0.46 0.86 -10.28
C MET A 80 0.24 1.44 -11.50
N LYS A 81 -0.15 2.63 -11.94
CA LYS A 81 0.50 3.34 -13.03
C LYS A 81 1.95 3.68 -12.68
N GLU A 82 2.19 4.29 -11.53
CA GLU A 82 3.55 4.62 -11.08
C GLU A 82 4.44 3.36 -10.96
N LEU A 83 3.89 2.27 -10.43
CA LEU A 83 4.61 1.00 -10.35
C LEU A 83 4.94 0.43 -11.74
N ALA A 84 4.00 0.52 -12.68
CA ALA A 84 4.24 0.12 -14.07
C ALA A 84 5.34 0.97 -14.73
N ASP A 85 5.31 2.28 -14.52
CA ASP A 85 6.32 3.19 -15.03
C ASP A 85 7.71 2.90 -14.43
N CYS A 86 7.78 2.59 -13.13
CA CYS A 86 9.02 2.16 -12.49
C CYS A 86 9.58 0.85 -13.04
N LEU A 87 8.70 -0.11 -13.37
CA LEU A 87 9.10 -1.35 -14.02
C LEU A 87 9.60 -1.11 -15.46
N ASN A 88 8.91 -0.26 -16.22
CA ASN A 88 9.23 0.02 -17.61
C ASN A 88 10.56 0.79 -17.77
N ASN A 89 10.86 1.69 -16.84
CA ASN A 89 12.10 2.47 -16.86
C ASN A 89 13.26 1.79 -16.12
N GLY A 90 13.03 0.63 -15.50
CA GLY A 90 14.05 -0.15 -14.78
C GLY A 90 14.41 0.38 -13.39
N SER A 91 13.64 1.33 -12.85
CA SER A 91 13.81 1.80 -11.46
C SER A 91 13.52 0.72 -10.44
N ILE A 92 12.64 -0.22 -10.80
CA ILE A 92 12.32 -1.42 -10.04
C ILE A 92 12.40 -2.60 -11.02
N VAL A 93 12.96 -3.73 -10.60
CA VAL A 93 12.99 -4.95 -11.40
C VAL A 93 11.99 -5.97 -10.87
N ARG A 94 11.48 -6.83 -11.78
CA ARG A 94 10.47 -7.86 -11.41
C ARG A 94 10.90 -8.72 -10.22
N HIS A 95 12.18 -9.07 -10.14
CA HIS A 95 12.71 -9.87 -9.05
C HIS A 95 12.49 -9.24 -7.66
N GLU A 96 12.55 -7.90 -7.55
CA GLU A 96 12.29 -7.19 -6.28
C GLU A 96 10.81 -7.29 -5.88
N ILE A 97 9.90 -7.23 -6.88
CA ILE A 97 8.47 -7.43 -6.66
C ILE A 97 8.21 -8.88 -6.21
N ASP A 98 8.80 -9.86 -6.88
CA ASP A 98 8.65 -11.28 -6.53
C ASP A 98 9.12 -11.56 -5.09
N GLN A 99 10.26 -11.00 -4.70
CA GLN A 99 10.73 -11.08 -3.32
C GLN A 99 9.78 -10.41 -2.32
N ALA A 100 9.17 -9.29 -2.71
CA ALA A 100 8.20 -8.60 -1.86
C ALA A 100 6.89 -9.40 -1.70
N ILE A 101 6.46 -10.11 -2.74
CA ILE A 101 5.32 -11.03 -2.70
C ILE A 101 5.63 -12.21 -1.76
N GLU A 102 6.79 -12.85 -1.91
CA GLU A 102 7.23 -13.97 -1.06
C GLU A 102 7.27 -13.59 0.43
N LYS A 103 7.72 -12.37 0.72
CA LYS A 103 7.75 -11.81 2.09
C LYS A 103 6.40 -11.30 2.59
N ASN A 104 5.33 -11.40 1.82
CA ASN A 104 4.01 -10.82 2.11
C ASN A 104 4.03 -9.30 2.38
N PHE A 105 4.88 -8.56 1.70
CA PHE A 105 4.92 -7.10 1.78
C PHE A 105 4.00 -6.44 0.77
N ILE A 106 3.73 -7.15 -0.34
CA ILE A 106 2.87 -6.70 -1.43
C ILE A 106 1.85 -7.79 -1.80
N ARG A 107 0.70 -7.37 -2.33
CA ARG A 107 -0.40 -8.26 -2.75
C ARG A 107 0.07 -9.29 -3.79
N LYS A 108 -0.45 -10.51 -3.69
CA LYS A 108 -0.04 -11.63 -4.56
C LYS A 108 -0.49 -11.48 -6.01
N ASP A 109 -1.56 -10.74 -6.22
CA ASP A 109 -2.17 -10.48 -7.53
C ASP A 109 -1.68 -9.17 -8.18
N ILE A 110 -0.56 -8.61 -7.71
CA ILE A 110 -0.05 -7.31 -8.18
C ILE A 110 0.11 -7.24 -9.69
N TYR A 111 0.56 -8.31 -10.33
CA TYR A 111 0.73 -8.35 -11.78
C TYR A 111 -0.60 -8.33 -12.54
N LEU A 112 -1.62 -9.01 -12.02
CA LEU A 112 -2.98 -8.95 -12.58
C LEU A 112 -3.58 -7.55 -12.46
N GLU A 113 -3.33 -6.89 -11.33
CA GLU A 113 -3.77 -5.50 -11.14
C GLU A 113 -3.02 -4.54 -12.07
N LEU A 114 -1.72 -4.71 -12.25
CA LEU A 114 -0.94 -3.90 -13.20
C LEU A 114 -1.52 -4.01 -14.63
N GLU A 115 -1.84 -5.22 -15.10
CA GLU A 115 -2.44 -5.44 -16.42
C GLU A 115 -3.78 -4.70 -16.58
N LYS A 116 -4.65 -4.74 -15.56
CA LYS A 116 -5.95 -4.02 -15.58
C LYS A 116 -5.78 -2.51 -15.73
N HIS A 117 -4.74 -1.95 -15.15
CA HIS A 117 -4.52 -0.51 -15.11
C HIS A 117 -3.60 0.01 -16.23
N GLN A 118 -2.96 -0.87 -17.01
CA GLN A 118 -2.20 -0.50 -18.21
C GLN A 118 -3.07 -0.40 -19.48
N THR A 119 -4.28 -0.97 -19.46
CA THR A 119 -5.16 -1.07 -20.63
C THR A 119 -6.14 0.11 -20.76
N VAL A 120 -6.00 1.14 -19.91
CA VAL A 120 -6.89 2.32 -19.92
C VAL A 120 -6.14 3.57 -20.38
#